data_31b70309b761e27ba026dce84caf3498
#
_entry.id   31b70309b761e27ba026dce84caf3498
#
_cell.length_a   1.000
_cell.length_b   1.000
_cell.length_c   1.000
_cell.angle_alpha   90.00
_cell.angle_beta   90.00
_cell.angle_gamma   90.00
#
_symmetry.space_group_name_H-M   'P 1'
#
loop_
_entity.id
_entity.type
_entity.pdbx_description
1 polymer ?
#
loop_
_entity_poly.entity_id
_entity_poly.type
_entity_poly.pdbx_seq_one_letter_code
_entity_poly.pdbx_strand_id
1 'polypeptide(L)'
;MANTIDTAFIKQFESEVHLAYQRMGSKLRNTVRTVSNVAGSVVRFQKIGSGSASTKSRNGMITPMELAHTTVEATMADYYAAEYIDKLDELKTNIDERQAVAKSAAAALGRKTDEILIAAMDAGASSTQINDTSGALVKAD
;
A
#
# COMPACT_ATOMS: atom_id res chain seq x y z
N MET A 1 -50.68 -38.32 6.85
CA MET A 1 -49.50 -38.45 7.74
C MET A 1 -48.42 -37.55 7.13
N ALA A 2 -48.11 -36.48 7.81
CA ALA A 2 -47.03 -35.59 7.35
C ALA A 2 -45.70 -36.35 7.53
N ASN A 3 -44.93 -36.41 6.46
CA ASN A 3 -43.65 -37.12 6.49
C ASN A 3 -42.63 -36.22 7.20
N THR A 4 -42.26 -36.59 8.42
CA THR A 4 -41.32 -35.84 9.30
C THR A 4 -39.87 -35.94 8.86
N ILE A 5 -39.59 -36.51 7.68
CA ILE A 5 -38.24 -36.62 7.12
C ILE A 5 -37.72 -35.26 6.65
N ASP A 6 -38.61 -34.30 6.33
CA ASP A 6 -38.25 -32.96 5.87
C ASP A 6 -37.38 -32.18 6.88
N THR A 7 -37.50 -32.48 8.15
CA THR A 7 -36.68 -31.87 9.22
C THR A 7 -35.28 -32.49 9.37
N ALA A 8 -35.06 -33.62 8.72
CA ALA A 8 -33.78 -34.32 8.75
C ALA A 8 -32.86 -34.00 7.57
N PHE A 9 -33.28 -33.14 6.66
CA PHE A 9 -32.39 -32.62 5.63
C PHE A 9 -31.27 -31.80 6.26
N ILE A 10 -30.13 -32.44 6.35
CA ILE A 10 -28.89 -31.75 6.73
C ILE A 10 -28.61 -30.76 5.62
N LYS A 11 -28.69 -29.48 5.94
CA LYS A 11 -28.21 -28.45 5.02
C LYS A 11 -26.74 -28.70 4.74
N GLN A 12 -26.41 -29.06 3.53
CA GLN A 12 -25.04 -29.16 3.09
C GLN A 12 -24.50 -27.75 3.02
N PHE A 13 -23.63 -27.40 3.93
CA PHE A 13 -22.93 -26.13 3.87
C PHE A 13 -21.81 -26.26 2.84
N GLU A 14 -21.71 -25.29 1.93
CA GLU A 14 -20.55 -25.19 1.09
C GLU A 14 -19.30 -25.04 1.96
N SER A 15 -18.31 -25.86 1.69
CA SER A 15 -17.01 -25.79 2.38
C SER A 15 -16.12 -24.67 1.82
N GLU A 16 -16.56 -24.00 0.75
CA GLU A 16 -15.84 -22.89 0.14
C GLU A 16 -16.32 -21.56 0.69
N VAL A 17 -15.37 -20.81 1.28
CA VAL A 17 -15.62 -19.44 1.71
C VAL A 17 -15.51 -18.52 0.50
N HIS A 18 -16.60 -17.89 0.11
CA HIS A 18 -16.56 -16.75 -0.80
C HIS A 18 -15.98 -15.54 -0.06
N LEU A 19 -14.66 -15.43 -0.06
CA LEU A 19 -14.01 -14.20 0.34
C LEU A 19 -14.41 -13.12 -0.65
N ALA A 20 -14.94 -11.99 -0.15
CA ALA A 20 -15.15 -10.82 -0.96
C ALA A 20 -13.88 -10.53 -1.77
N TYR A 21 -14.01 -10.24 -3.06
CA TYR A 21 -12.87 -9.97 -3.92
C TYR A 21 -12.00 -8.87 -3.31
N GLN A 22 -10.94 -9.28 -2.67
CA GLN A 22 -9.98 -8.39 -2.06
C GLN A 22 -8.68 -8.48 -2.85
N ARG A 23 -8.17 -7.31 -3.15
CA ARG A 23 -6.91 -7.19 -3.84
C ARG A 23 -5.78 -7.69 -2.94
N MET A 24 -5.13 -8.77 -3.34
CA MET A 24 -3.98 -9.31 -2.64
C MET A 24 -2.71 -8.54 -2.98
N GLY A 25 -1.93 -8.25 -1.95
CA GLY A 25 -0.65 -7.57 -2.06
C GLY A 25 -0.76 -6.07 -2.36
N SER A 26 0.38 -5.39 -2.34
CA SER A 26 0.53 -3.99 -2.73
C SER A 26 0.87 -3.88 -4.20
N LYS A 27 0.24 -2.97 -4.94
CA LYS A 27 0.59 -2.67 -6.35
C LYS A 27 1.66 -1.61 -6.46
N LEU A 28 1.71 -0.69 -5.52
CA LEU A 28 2.61 0.46 -5.57
C LEU A 28 3.99 0.14 -4.99
N ARG A 29 4.13 -0.92 -4.20
CA ARG A 29 5.41 -1.28 -3.59
C ARG A 29 6.54 -1.46 -4.59
N ASN A 30 6.25 -1.97 -5.77
CA ASN A 30 7.24 -2.20 -6.83
C ASN A 30 7.61 -0.92 -7.62
N THR A 31 6.87 0.16 -7.44
CA THR A 31 7.14 1.45 -8.10
C THR A 31 8.06 2.35 -7.29
N VAL A 32 8.32 2.00 -6.03
CA VAL A 32 9.14 2.76 -5.10
C VAL A 32 10.40 2.00 -4.71
N ARG A 33 11.44 2.74 -4.35
CA ARG A 33 12.66 2.15 -3.82
C ARG A 33 12.39 1.52 -2.44
N THR A 34 12.62 0.23 -2.30
CA THR A 34 12.48 -0.51 -1.06
C THR A 34 13.83 -0.86 -0.47
N VAL A 35 13.96 -0.79 0.84
CA VAL A 35 15.12 -1.26 1.60
C VAL A 35 14.64 -2.30 2.58
N SER A 36 15.26 -3.48 2.56
CA SER A 36 14.99 -4.58 3.49
C SER A 36 16.11 -4.69 4.53
N ASN A 37 15.82 -5.40 5.64
CA ASN A 37 16.79 -5.66 6.71
C ASN A 37 17.34 -4.39 7.37
N VAL A 38 16.48 -3.44 7.63
CA VAL A 38 16.85 -2.20 8.31
C VAL A 38 16.97 -2.46 9.79
N ALA A 39 18.09 -2.07 10.38
CA ALA A 39 18.29 -2.02 11.83
C ALA A 39 18.03 -0.60 12.33
N GLY A 40 17.09 -0.43 13.28
CA GLY A 40 16.73 0.87 13.82
C GLY A 40 15.36 1.35 13.38
N SER A 41 14.93 2.50 13.88
CA SER A 41 13.60 3.06 13.66
C SER A 41 13.52 4.06 12.49
N VAL A 42 14.65 4.51 11.96
CA VAL A 42 14.72 5.55 10.92
C VAL A 42 15.69 5.13 9.83
N VAL A 43 15.29 5.29 8.58
CA VAL A 43 16.13 5.09 7.40
C VAL A 43 16.37 6.41 6.71
N ARG A 44 17.60 6.69 6.32
CA ARG A 44 17.99 7.87 5.55
C ARG A 44 18.26 7.51 4.11
N PHE A 45 17.55 8.15 3.21
CA PHE A 45 17.77 8.06 1.76
C PHE A 45 18.51 9.30 1.28
N GLN A 46 19.60 9.08 0.57
CA GLN A 46 20.32 10.18 -0.06
C GLN A 46 19.65 10.54 -1.39
N LYS A 47 19.45 11.83 -1.59
CA LYS A 47 18.91 12.41 -2.83
C LYS A 47 19.92 13.42 -3.37
N ILE A 48 20.21 13.29 -4.65
CA ILE A 48 21.03 14.26 -5.40
C ILE A 48 20.07 15.12 -6.22
N GLY A 49 20.20 16.42 -6.12
CA GLY A 49 19.41 17.38 -6.89
C GLY A 49 19.71 17.34 -8.39
N SER A 50 18.87 17.97 -9.15
CA SER A 50 19.08 18.16 -10.59
C SER A 50 20.04 19.33 -10.83
N GLY A 51 20.98 19.14 -11.75
CA GLY A 51 21.82 20.22 -12.24
C GLY A 51 21.37 20.71 -13.60
N SER A 52 21.74 21.93 -13.96
CA SER A 52 21.48 22.50 -15.28
C SER A 52 22.79 22.61 -16.09
N ALA A 53 22.69 22.34 -17.38
CA ALA A 53 23.79 22.56 -18.30
C ALA A 53 23.93 24.05 -18.60
N SER A 54 25.15 24.55 -18.62
CA SER A 54 25.49 25.92 -19.03
C SER A 54 26.21 25.93 -20.36
N THR A 55 26.03 27.01 -21.12
CA THR A 55 26.74 27.23 -22.38
C THR A 55 28.15 27.79 -22.12
N LYS A 56 29.11 27.35 -22.92
CA LYS A 56 30.49 27.82 -22.84
C LYS A 56 30.83 28.60 -24.11
N SER A 57 31.43 29.75 -23.94
CA SER A 57 32.03 30.49 -25.06
C SER A 57 33.35 29.84 -25.50
N ARG A 58 33.78 30.11 -26.75
CA ARG A 58 35.08 29.65 -27.25
C ARG A 58 36.18 30.22 -26.35
N ASN A 59 37.06 29.35 -25.82
CA ASN A 59 38.12 29.67 -24.85
C ASN A 59 37.64 30.17 -23.45
N GLY A 60 36.34 30.14 -23.15
CA GLY A 60 35.82 30.45 -21.83
C GLY A 60 36.07 29.37 -20.80
N MET A 61 36.05 29.71 -19.52
CA MET A 61 36.09 28.76 -18.43
C MET A 61 34.78 27.96 -18.34
N ILE A 62 34.86 26.70 -17.93
CA ILE A 62 33.69 25.89 -17.62
C ILE A 62 33.23 26.25 -16.21
N THR A 63 31.95 26.59 -16.08
CA THR A 63 31.32 26.75 -14.75
C THR A 63 30.93 25.38 -14.25
N PRO A 64 31.48 24.92 -13.09
CA PRO A 64 31.07 23.64 -12.51
C PRO A 64 29.58 23.67 -12.15
N MET A 65 28.92 22.55 -12.35
CA MET A 65 27.54 22.34 -11.93
C MET A 65 27.56 21.88 -10.47
N GLU A 66 26.99 22.68 -9.59
CA GLU A 66 26.83 22.33 -8.19
C GLU A 66 25.54 21.51 -7.99
N LEU A 67 25.67 20.27 -7.55
CA LEU A 67 24.55 19.40 -7.23
C LEU A 67 24.26 19.46 -5.73
N ALA A 68 23.04 19.82 -5.38
CA ALA A 68 22.62 19.80 -4.00
C ALA A 68 22.47 18.34 -3.52
N HIS A 69 23.17 17.99 -2.46
CA HIS A 69 23.03 16.71 -1.77
C HIS A 69 22.07 16.88 -0.58
N THR A 70 20.95 16.16 -0.61
CA THR A 70 19.94 16.20 0.45
C THR A 70 19.66 14.77 0.95
N THR A 71 19.21 14.67 2.19
CA THR A 71 18.77 13.41 2.78
C THR A 71 17.29 13.48 3.13
N VAL A 72 16.57 12.38 2.86
CA VAL A 72 15.18 12.21 3.27
C VAL A 72 15.13 11.10 4.29
N GLU A 73 14.47 11.33 5.39
CA GLU A 73 14.30 10.35 6.46
C GLU A 73 12.92 9.69 6.37
N ALA A 74 12.90 8.38 6.52
CA ALA A 74 11.67 7.60 6.64
C ALA A 74 11.66 6.91 8.01
N THR A 75 10.63 7.18 8.81
CA THR A 75 10.42 6.55 10.11
C THR A 75 9.60 5.29 9.94
N MET A 76 10.01 4.21 10.59
CA MET A 76 9.25 2.96 10.58
C MET A 76 8.02 3.07 11.49
N ALA A 77 6.92 2.48 11.03
CA ALA A 77 5.71 2.29 11.80
C ALA A 77 5.26 0.83 11.68
N ASP A 78 4.84 0.26 12.79
CA ASP A 78 4.39 -1.12 12.84
C ASP A 78 2.90 -1.21 12.54
N TYR A 79 2.54 -2.09 11.59
CA TYR A 79 1.16 -2.37 11.25
C TYR A 79 0.88 -3.85 11.42
N TYR A 80 -0.25 -4.15 12.02
CA TYR A 80 -0.71 -5.53 12.21
C TYR A 80 -2.17 -5.65 11.80
N ALA A 81 -2.54 -6.84 11.36
CA ALA A 81 -3.91 -7.25 11.15
C ALA A 81 -4.11 -8.56 11.89
N ALA A 82 -4.98 -8.56 12.88
CA ALA A 82 -5.25 -9.71 13.74
C ALA A 82 -6.75 -9.83 13.99
N GLU A 83 -7.21 -11.06 14.08
CA GLU A 83 -8.57 -11.42 14.47
C GLU A 83 -8.53 -12.59 15.46
N TYR A 84 -9.43 -12.57 16.43
CA TYR A 84 -9.56 -13.67 17.39
C TYR A 84 -10.48 -14.74 16.82
N ILE A 85 -10.00 -15.98 16.80
CA ILE A 85 -10.80 -17.14 16.41
C ILE A 85 -11.06 -17.96 17.66
N ASP A 86 -12.35 -18.14 18.01
CA ASP A 86 -12.73 -19.01 19.11
C ASP A 86 -12.65 -20.46 18.66
N LYS A 87 -12.01 -21.29 19.49
CA LYS A 87 -11.87 -22.71 19.22
C LYS A 87 -13.21 -23.45 19.20
N LEU A 88 -14.20 -22.97 19.94
CA LEU A 88 -15.55 -23.55 19.94
C LEU A 88 -16.30 -23.23 18.66
N ASP A 89 -16.07 -22.08 18.07
CA ASP A 89 -16.67 -21.72 16.80
C ASP A 89 -15.97 -22.43 15.62
N GLU A 90 -14.66 -22.62 15.69
CA GLU A 90 -13.91 -23.46 14.73
C GLU A 90 -14.46 -24.89 14.64
N LEU A 91 -14.94 -25.47 15.80
CA LEU A 91 -15.55 -26.80 15.82
C LEU A 91 -16.97 -26.86 15.23
N LYS A 92 -17.67 -25.73 15.17
CA LYS A 92 -19.03 -25.62 14.64
C LYS A 92 -19.07 -25.23 13.16
N THR A 93 -18.03 -24.56 12.68
CA THR A 93 -17.89 -24.14 11.29
C THR A 93 -17.19 -25.23 10.48
N ASN A 94 -17.73 -25.56 9.31
CA ASN A 94 -17.13 -26.52 8.37
C ASN A 94 -16.11 -25.84 7.43
N ILE A 95 -15.53 -24.71 7.86
CA ILE A 95 -14.68 -23.83 7.06
C ILE A 95 -13.36 -23.65 7.79
N ASP A 96 -12.25 -23.65 7.06
CA ASP A 96 -10.94 -23.27 7.61
C ASP A 96 -10.87 -21.76 7.83
N GLU A 97 -11.38 -21.32 8.96
CA GLU A 97 -11.48 -19.93 9.37
C GLU A 97 -10.10 -19.28 9.50
N ARG A 98 -9.09 -20.03 9.95
CA ARG A 98 -7.72 -19.53 10.07
C ARG A 98 -7.12 -19.14 8.74
N GLN A 99 -7.35 -19.96 7.72
CA GLN A 99 -6.84 -19.67 6.38
C GLN A 99 -7.58 -18.49 5.75
N ALA A 100 -8.87 -18.37 5.99
CA ALA A 100 -9.69 -17.23 5.53
C ALA A 100 -9.23 -15.93 6.16
N VAL A 101 -9.02 -15.90 7.48
CA VAL A 101 -8.51 -14.75 8.22
C VAL A 101 -7.09 -14.38 7.77
N ALA A 102 -6.21 -15.35 7.59
CA ALA A 102 -4.85 -15.09 7.10
C ALA A 102 -4.83 -14.42 5.72
N LYS A 103 -5.68 -14.88 4.78
CA LYS A 103 -5.83 -14.27 3.46
C LYS A 103 -6.37 -12.83 3.54
N SER A 104 -7.39 -12.61 4.37
CA SER A 104 -7.97 -11.29 4.60
C SER A 104 -6.96 -10.33 5.23
N ALA A 105 -6.21 -10.78 6.22
CA ALA A 105 -5.15 -10.00 6.88
C ALA A 105 -4.03 -9.61 5.91
N ALA A 106 -3.57 -10.55 5.08
CA ALA A 106 -2.57 -10.28 4.06
C ALA A 106 -3.05 -9.23 3.03
N ALA A 107 -4.32 -9.30 2.61
CA ALA A 107 -4.92 -8.32 1.72
C ALA A 107 -5.05 -6.94 2.40
N ALA A 108 -5.39 -6.89 3.68
CA ALA A 108 -5.50 -5.66 4.47
C ALA A 108 -4.14 -4.95 4.60
N LEU A 109 -3.06 -5.69 4.90
CA LEU A 109 -1.70 -5.14 4.98
C LEU A 109 -1.21 -4.63 3.62
N GLY A 110 -1.56 -5.33 2.52
CA GLY A 110 -1.26 -4.86 1.16
C GLY A 110 -1.93 -3.53 0.84
N ARG A 111 -3.23 -3.38 1.16
CA ARG A 111 -3.95 -2.11 0.99
C ARG A 111 -3.37 -1.00 1.85
N LYS A 112 -3.00 -1.31 3.11
CA LYS A 112 -2.40 -0.31 4.00
C LYS A 112 -1.06 0.19 3.48
N THR A 113 -0.26 -0.67 2.87
CA THR A 113 0.98 -0.26 2.22
C THR A 113 0.73 0.72 1.07
N ASP A 114 -0.25 0.44 0.21
CA ASP A 114 -0.63 1.33 -0.89
C ASP A 114 -1.17 2.68 -0.37
N GLU A 115 -1.99 2.66 0.67
CA GLU A 115 -2.52 3.87 1.32
C GLU A 115 -1.41 4.78 1.85
N ILE A 116 -0.43 4.22 2.53
CA ILE A 116 0.72 4.97 3.04
C ILE A 116 1.53 5.60 1.91
N LEU A 117 1.75 4.86 0.82
CA LEU A 117 2.48 5.36 -0.34
C LEU A 117 1.72 6.51 -1.02
N ILE A 118 0.41 6.38 -1.18
CA ILE A 118 -0.45 7.44 -1.74
C ILE A 118 -0.42 8.68 -0.84
N ALA A 119 -0.59 8.51 0.46
CA ALA A 119 -0.54 9.61 1.42
C ALA A 119 0.83 10.33 1.42
N ALA A 120 1.93 9.56 1.29
CA ALA A 120 3.26 10.13 1.20
C ALA A 120 3.50 10.90 -0.12
N MET A 121 2.92 10.43 -1.23
CA MET A 121 2.97 11.14 -2.50
C MET A 121 2.17 12.43 -2.45
N ASP A 122 0.97 12.39 -1.87
CA ASP A 122 0.10 13.56 -1.71
C ASP A 122 0.76 14.61 -0.81
N ALA A 123 1.34 14.21 0.31
CA ALA A 123 2.07 15.11 1.21
C ALA A 123 3.34 15.70 0.58
N GLY A 124 3.97 15.00 -0.35
CA GLY A 124 5.16 15.45 -1.10
C GLY A 124 4.84 16.25 -2.34
N ALA A 125 3.62 16.17 -2.83
CA ALA A 125 3.17 16.96 -3.97
C ALA A 125 2.99 18.41 -3.53
N SER A 126 3.74 19.32 -4.18
CA SER A 126 3.44 20.76 -4.09
C SER A 126 2.09 20.97 -4.78
N SER A 127 1.03 21.04 -3.98
CA SER A 127 -0.32 21.26 -4.51
C SER A 127 -0.49 22.71 -4.99
N THR A 128 0.05 23.01 -6.14
CA THR A 128 -0.48 24.12 -6.92
C THR A 128 -1.73 23.59 -7.62
N GLN A 129 -2.85 23.55 -6.90
CA GLN A 129 -4.14 23.34 -7.52
C GLN A 129 -4.41 24.56 -8.41
N ILE A 130 -4.24 24.38 -9.69
CA ILE A 130 -4.74 25.33 -10.67
C ILE A 130 -6.24 25.03 -10.80
N ASN A 131 -7.05 25.69 -9.98
CA ASN A 131 -8.49 25.72 -10.17
C ASN A 131 -8.79 26.67 -11.33
N ASP A 132 -9.39 26.15 -12.38
CA ASP A 132 -10.12 26.95 -13.34
C ASP A 132 -11.27 27.70 -12.62
N THR A 133 -11.67 28.84 -13.17
CA THR A 133 -12.76 29.70 -12.67
C THR A 133 -14.10 28.92 -12.51
N SER A 134 -14.24 27.77 -13.14
CA SER A 134 -15.39 26.87 -13.03
C SER A 134 -15.25 25.82 -11.91
N GLY A 135 -14.14 25.80 -11.17
CA GLY A 135 -13.88 24.83 -10.12
C GLY A 135 -13.48 23.44 -10.63
N ALA A 136 -13.25 23.28 -11.92
CA ALA A 136 -12.74 22.04 -12.49
C ALA A 136 -11.21 21.94 -12.31
N LEU A 137 -10.71 20.72 -12.03
CA LEU A 137 -9.29 20.45 -11.98
C LEU A 137 -8.74 20.47 -13.41
N VAL A 138 -7.86 21.43 -13.72
CA VAL A 138 -7.15 21.47 -14.98
C VAL A 138 -5.81 20.78 -14.82
N LYS A 139 -5.50 19.84 -15.71
CA LYS A 139 -4.20 19.22 -15.80
C LYS A 139 -3.21 20.28 -16.26
N ALA A 140 -2.16 20.53 -15.46
CA ALA A 140 -1.03 21.35 -15.93
C ALA A 140 -0.26 20.52 -16.98
N ASP A 141 -0.11 21.08 -18.17
CA ASP A 141 0.73 20.53 -19.25
C ASP A 141 2.21 20.69 -18.92
#